data_b0d8f42240351ff4fa38b1b446b3cd01
#
_entry.id   b0d8f42240351ff4fa38b1b446b3cd01
#
_cell.length_a   1.000
_cell.length_b   1.000
_cell.length_c   1.000
_cell.angle_alpha   90.00
_cell.angle_beta   90.00
_cell.angle_gamma   90.00
#
_symmetry.space_group_name_H-M   'P 1'
#
loop_
_entity.id
_entity.type
_entity.pdbx_description
1 polymer ?
#
loop_
_entity_poly.entity_id
_entity_poly.type
_entity_poly.pdbx_seq_one_letter_code
_entity_poly.pdbx_strand_id
1 'polypeptide(L)' 'PETDHKEEILYCMVKAGHNYAVNSVESKQKERFKQVVEDYQKFILTYPNSPYTREIEHFYKTALNHI' A
#
# COMPACT_ATOMS: atom_id res chain seq x y z
N PRO A 1 5.45 20.35 -9.32
CA PRO A 1 4.03 20.63 -9.40
C PRO A 1 3.18 19.49 -8.91
N GLU A 2 1.98 19.45 -9.42
CA GLU A 2 0.93 18.59 -8.88
C GLU A 2 1.19 17.12 -9.04
N THR A 3 1.93 16.73 -10.06
CA THR A 3 2.22 15.32 -10.28
C THR A 3 3.01 14.71 -9.14
N ASP A 4 3.89 15.50 -8.53
CA ASP A 4 4.69 14.99 -7.43
C ASP A 4 3.84 14.70 -6.21
N HIS A 5 2.82 15.52 -5.98
CA HIS A 5 1.91 15.30 -4.87
C HIS A 5 1.10 14.02 -5.05
N LYS A 6 0.75 13.72 -6.30
CA LYS A 6 -0.05 12.53 -6.56
C LYS A 6 0.72 11.26 -6.22
N GLU A 7 2.00 11.22 -6.55
CA GLU A 7 2.84 10.08 -6.22
C GLU A 7 2.92 9.89 -4.71
N GLU A 8 3.16 10.98 -4.00
CA GLU A 8 3.27 10.94 -2.55
C GLU A 8 1.94 10.54 -1.91
N ILE A 9 0.83 11.04 -2.44
CA ILE A 9 -0.49 10.70 -1.93
C ILE A 9 -0.75 9.20 -2.07
N LEU A 10 -0.43 8.62 -3.22
CA LEU A 10 -0.62 7.19 -3.44
C LEU A 10 0.27 6.37 -2.51
N TYR A 11 1.50 6.83 -2.32
CA TYR A 11 2.40 6.18 -1.37
C TYR A 11 1.81 6.20 0.04
N CYS A 12 1.30 7.36 0.46
CA CYS A 12 0.70 7.49 1.78
C CYS A 12 -0.53 6.62 1.94
N MET A 13 -1.29 6.41 0.87
CA MET A 13 -2.46 5.55 0.92
C MET A 13 -2.07 4.11 1.22
N VAL A 14 -1.02 3.61 0.58
CA VAL A 14 -0.54 2.26 0.85
C VAL A 14 -0.07 2.13 2.29
N LYS A 15 0.71 3.12 2.74
CA LYS A 15 1.25 3.12 4.09
C LYS A 15 0.15 3.17 5.14
N ALA A 16 -0.82 4.07 4.94
CA ALA A 16 -1.94 4.21 5.87
C ALA A 16 -2.79 2.95 5.89
N GLY A 17 -3.03 2.37 4.71
CA GLY A 17 -3.78 1.12 4.63
C GLY A 17 -3.11 -0.01 5.38
N HIS A 18 -1.78 -0.10 5.26
CA HIS A 18 -1.02 -1.11 5.99
C HIS A 18 -1.18 -0.92 7.50
N ASN A 19 -0.99 0.31 7.98
CA ASN A 19 -1.12 0.59 9.40
C ASN A 19 -2.52 0.30 9.91
N TYR A 20 -3.52 0.65 9.12
CA TYR A 20 -4.90 0.39 9.48
C TYR A 20 -5.17 -1.11 9.57
N ALA A 21 -4.65 -1.88 8.62
CA ALA A 21 -4.82 -3.33 8.60
C ALA A 21 -4.17 -3.99 9.81
N VAL A 22 -2.95 -3.57 10.13
CA VAL A 22 -2.22 -4.13 11.28
C VAL A 22 -2.98 -3.91 12.57
N ASN A 23 -3.65 -2.77 12.70
CA ASN A 23 -4.38 -2.42 13.90
C ASN A 23 -5.84 -2.88 13.90
N SER A 24 -6.27 -3.56 12.86
CA SER A 24 -7.64 -4.06 12.77
C SER A 24 -7.80 -5.40 13.48
N VAL A 25 -9.04 -5.72 13.86
CA VAL A 25 -9.30 -7.03 14.43
C VAL A 25 -9.04 -8.11 13.38
N GLU A 26 -8.71 -9.31 13.83
CA GLU A 26 -8.29 -10.38 12.94
C GLU A 26 -9.31 -10.67 11.83
N SER A 27 -10.58 -10.61 12.14
CA SER A 27 -11.63 -10.90 11.17
C SER A 27 -11.67 -9.86 10.04
N LYS A 28 -11.10 -8.67 10.26
CA LYS A 28 -11.07 -7.61 9.27
C LYS A 28 -9.72 -7.46 8.58
N GLN A 29 -8.69 -8.05 9.14
CA GLN A 29 -7.33 -7.88 8.61
C GLN A 29 -7.20 -8.38 7.18
N LYS A 30 -7.79 -9.52 6.87
CA LYS A 30 -7.68 -10.07 5.53
C LYS A 30 -8.21 -9.11 4.48
N GLU A 31 -9.37 -8.53 4.74
CA GLU A 31 -9.99 -7.58 3.84
C GLU A 31 -9.15 -6.32 3.70
N ARG A 32 -8.62 -5.83 4.83
CA ARG A 32 -7.80 -4.63 4.83
C ARG A 32 -6.49 -4.83 4.09
N PHE A 33 -5.85 -5.97 4.30
CA PHE A 33 -4.61 -6.26 3.60
C PHE A 33 -4.83 -6.47 2.10
N LYS A 34 -5.99 -6.97 1.71
CA LYS A 34 -6.34 -7.07 0.30
C LYS A 34 -6.34 -5.68 -0.34
N GLN A 35 -6.85 -4.68 0.37
CA GLN A 35 -6.86 -3.32 -0.13
C GLN A 35 -5.45 -2.79 -0.31
N VAL A 36 -4.54 -3.13 0.62
CA VAL A 36 -3.15 -2.74 0.51
C VAL A 36 -2.54 -3.30 -0.78
N VAL A 37 -2.83 -4.56 -1.09
CA VAL A 37 -2.32 -5.19 -2.30
C VAL A 37 -2.82 -4.46 -3.55
N GLU A 38 -4.11 -4.11 -3.57
CA GLU A 38 -4.67 -3.39 -4.70
C GLU A 38 -4.05 -2.02 -4.87
N ASP A 39 -3.88 -1.30 -3.77
CA ASP A 39 -3.28 0.03 -3.81
C ASP A 39 -1.82 -0.03 -4.26
N TYR A 40 -1.10 -1.06 -3.81
CA TYR A 40 0.27 -1.26 -4.24
C TYR A 40 0.34 -1.48 -5.75
N GLN A 41 -0.54 -2.33 -6.29
CA GLN A 41 -0.53 -2.62 -7.71
C GLN A 41 -0.83 -1.38 -8.53
N LYS A 42 -1.76 -0.56 -8.08
CA LYS A 42 -2.06 0.70 -8.75
C LYS A 42 -0.84 1.62 -8.74
N PHE A 43 -0.15 1.68 -7.62
CA PHE A 43 1.04 2.52 -7.51
C PHE A 43 2.11 2.08 -8.50
N ILE A 44 2.38 0.79 -8.55
CA ILE A 44 3.41 0.25 -9.43
C ILE A 44 3.08 0.50 -10.90
N LEU A 45 1.80 0.38 -11.27
CA LEU A 45 1.39 0.63 -12.65
C LEU A 45 1.54 2.10 -13.02
N THR A 46 1.32 2.99 -12.06
CA THR A 46 1.37 4.43 -12.31
C THR A 46 2.80 4.97 -12.21
N TYR A 47 3.56 4.48 -11.24
CA TYR A 47 4.92 4.97 -10.96
C TYR A 47 5.90 3.80 -10.81
N PRO A 48 6.20 3.09 -11.89
CA PRO A 48 7.04 1.87 -11.80
C PRO A 48 8.48 2.14 -11.33
N ASN A 49 8.96 3.37 -11.49
CA ASN A 49 10.34 3.70 -11.10
C ASN A 49 10.41 4.62 -9.90
N SER A 50 9.35 4.65 -9.09
CA SER A 50 9.30 5.52 -7.93
C SER A 50 10.30 5.09 -6.86
N PRO A 51 10.94 6.07 -6.17
CA PRO A 51 11.81 5.74 -5.04
C PRO A 51 11.04 5.16 -3.86
N TYR A 52 9.73 5.33 -3.81
CA TYR A 52 8.90 4.76 -2.74
C TYR A 52 8.65 3.27 -2.93
N THR A 53 8.96 2.72 -4.10
CA THR A 53 8.63 1.33 -4.43
C THR A 53 9.18 0.35 -3.42
N ARG A 54 10.43 0.55 -2.99
CA ARG A 54 11.05 -0.36 -2.04
C ARG A 54 10.29 -0.45 -0.73
N GLU A 55 9.87 0.70 -0.23
CA GLU A 55 9.18 0.76 1.05
C GLU A 55 7.80 0.13 0.95
N ILE A 56 7.03 0.48 -0.08
CA ILE A 56 5.69 -0.07 -0.19
C ILE A 56 5.69 -1.53 -0.58
N GLU A 57 6.77 -2.00 -1.22
CA GLU A 57 6.92 -3.43 -1.49
C GLU A 57 6.97 -4.22 -0.19
N HIS A 58 7.58 -3.66 0.81
CA HIS A 58 7.62 -4.29 2.13
C HIS A 58 6.20 -4.45 2.70
N PHE A 59 5.39 -3.41 2.58
CA PHE A 59 3.99 -3.47 3.02
C PHE A 59 3.21 -4.50 2.21
N TYR A 60 3.47 -4.57 0.92
CA TYR A 60 2.82 -5.52 0.04
C TYR A 60 3.14 -6.97 0.44
N LYS A 61 4.39 -7.25 0.74
CA LYS A 61 4.79 -8.60 1.17
C LYS A 61 4.13 -8.97 2.49
N THR A 62 4.06 -8.02 3.41
CA THR A 62 3.37 -8.25 4.68
C THR A 62 1.90 -8.55 4.43
N ALA A 63 1.28 -7.80 3.53
CA ALA A 63 -0.13 -8.01 3.21
C ALA A 63 -0.37 -9.40 2.65
N LEU A 64 0.51 -9.88 1.78
CA LEU A 64 0.37 -11.21 1.20
C LEU A 64 0.40 -12.30 2.27
N ASN A 65 1.13 -12.10 3.34
CA ASN A 65 1.19 -13.07 4.42
C ASN A 65 -0.10 -13.15 5.24
N HIS A 66 -0.97 -12.17 5.08
CA HIS A 66 -2.22 -12.09 5.84
C HIS A 66 -3.47 -12.37 5.00
N ILE A 67 -3.28 -12.74 3.75
CA ILE A 67 -4.41 -13.03 2.87
C ILE A 67 -4.68 -14.51 2.75
#